data_e7cb9b443261040e8d6682fa2246edec
#
_entry.id   e7cb9b443261040e8d6682fa2246edec
#
_cell.length_a   1.000
_cell.length_b   1.000
_cell.length_c   1.000
_cell.angle_alpha   90.00
_cell.angle_beta   90.00
_cell.angle_gamma   90.00
#
_symmetry.space_group_name_H-M   'P 1'
#
loop_
_entity.id
_entity.type
_entity.pdbx_description
1 polymer ?
#
loop_
_entity_poly.entity_id
_entity_poly.type
_entity_poly.pdbx_seq_one_letter_code
_entity_poly.pdbx_strand_id
1 'polypeptide(L)'
;MLNEFSRTELLLGKEALEKLSGCRVAVFGVGGVGGYVAEGLARSGVGALDLIDDDKVCLTNINRQIIATRSTVGKYKVDVMKERMLDINPDVQVETYKCFFLPENA
;
A
#
# COMPACT_ATOMS: atom_id res chain seq x y z
N MET A 1 8.79 13.28 -20.61
CA MET A 1 7.36 12.88 -20.56
C MET A 1 6.87 12.96 -19.12
N LEU A 2 5.69 13.52 -18.92
CA LEU A 2 5.10 13.61 -17.59
C LEU A 2 4.47 12.27 -17.21
N ASN A 3 4.58 11.90 -15.94
CA ASN A 3 3.95 10.73 -15.37
C ASN A 3 3.48 11.01 -13.94
N GLU A 4 2.93 10.03 -13.25
CA GLU A 4 2.40 10.18 -11.90
C GLU A 4 3.44 10.63 -10.86
N PHE A 5 4.73 10.49 -11.17
CA PHE A 5 5.81 10.87 -10.24
C PHE A 5 6.53 12.16 -10.64
N SER A 6 6.08 12.84 -11.68
CA SER A 6 6.80 14.02 -12.22
C SER A 6 7.00 15.13 -11.19
N ARG A 7 6.01 15.40 -10.34
CA ARG A 7 6.12 16.43 -9.31
C ARG A 7 7.04 16.00 -8.17
N THR A 8 7.01 14.72 -7.83
CA THR A 8 7.95 14.17 -6.84
C THR A 8 9.38 14.30 -7.36
N GLU A 9 9.60 14.05 -8.63
CA GLU A 9 10.91 14.21 -9.26
C GLU A 9 11.43 15.63 -9.16
N LEU A 10 10.56 16.65 -9.28
CA LEU A 10 10.96 18.04 -9.12
C LEU A 10 11.52 18.33 -7.74
N LEU A 11 11.03 17.64 -6.71
CA LEU A 11 11.47 17.83 -5.34
C LEU A 11 12.68 16.98 -4.97
N LEU A 12 12.67 15.72 -5.38
CA LEU A 12 13.65 14.73 -4.92
C LEU A 12 14.75 14.43 -5.92
N GLY A 13 14.50 14.68 -7.21
CA GLY A 13 15.42 14.36 -8.29
C GLY A 13 15.24 12.95 -8.82
N LYS A 14 15.74 12.73 -10.03
CA LYS A 14 15.60 11.46 -10.74
C LYS A 14 16.30 10.31 -10.02
N GLU A 15 17.48 10.58 -9.45
CA GLU A 15 18.25 9.56 -8.75
C GLU A 15 17.50 9.01 -7.54
N ALA A 16 16.86 9.90 -6.78
CA ALA A 16 16.05 9.47 -5.62
C ALA A 16 14.86 8.61 -6.05
N LEU A 17 14.20 8.96 -7.15
CA LEU A 17 13.09 8.17 -7.69
C LEU A 17 13.55 6.78 -8.14
N GLU A 18 14.72 6.69 -8.76
CA GLU A 18 15.29 5.40 -9.15
C GLU A 18 15.58 4.53 -7.94
N LYS A 19 16.09 5.11 -6.85
CA LYS A 19 16.31 4.38 -5.61
C LYS A 19 15.00 3.87 -5.02
N LEU A 20 13.96 4.71 -4.98
CA LEU A 20 12.64 4.31 -4.48
C LEU A 20 12.06 3.16 -5.30
N SER A 21 12.20 3.20 -6.61
CA SER A 21 11.68 2.14 -7.47
C SER A 21 12.35 0.79 -7.24
N GLY A 22 13.55 0.78 -6.65
CA GLY A 22 14.28 -0.42 -6.28
C GLY A 22 14.02 -0.89 -4.85
N CYS A 23 13.24 -0.15 -4.07
CA CYS A 23 12.97 -0.49 -2.67
C CYS A 23 11.80 -1.45 -2.54
N ARG A 24 11.86 -2.28 -1.50
CA ARG A 24 10.78 -3.17 -1.09
C ARG A 24 10.48 -2.91 0.38
N VAL A 25 9.21 -2.70 0.72
CA VAL A 25 8.78 -2.36 2.07
C VAL A 25 7.68 -3.31 2.51
N ALA A 26 7.82 -3.84 3.72
CA ALA A 26 6.78 -4.65 4.35
C ALA A 26 5.92 -3.76 5.24
N VAL A 27 4.59 -3.87 5.11
CA VAL A 27 3.63 -3.13 5.92
C VAL A 27 2.82 -4.13 6.71
N PHE A 28 2.98 -4.11 8.03
CA PHE A 28 2.26 -4.98 8.95
C PHE A 28 1.03 -4.25 9.47
N GLY A 29 -0.15 -4.71 9.05
CA GLY A 29 -1.41 -4.06 9.34
C GLY A 29 -1.74 -2.98 8.34
N VAL A 30 -2.78 -3.19 7.54
CA VAL A 30 -3.17 -2.24 6.47
C VAL A 30 -4.45 -1.47 6.76
N GLY A 31 -4.95 -1.56 7.99
CA GLY A 31 -5.98 -0.66 8.48
C GLY A 31 -5.34 0.59 9.08
N GLY A 32 -6.12 1.56 9.49
CA GLY A 32 -5.62 2.74 10.19
C GLY A 32 -4.37 3.35 9.56
N VAL A 33 -3.32 3.50 10.37
CA VAL A 33 -2.06 4.12 9.94
C VAL A 33 -1.39 3.34 8.80
N GLY A 34 -1.41 2.00 8.87
CA GLY A 34 -0.78 1.16 7.85
C GLY A 34 -1.36 1.36 6.46
N GLY A 35 -2.66 1.60 6.35
CA GLY A 35 -3.30 1.88 5.07
C GLY A 35 -2.79 3.18 4.44
N TYR A 36 -2.69 4.23 5.24
CA TYR A 36 -2.15 5.51 4.76
C TYR A 36 -0.67 5.39 4.41
N VAL A 37 0.11 4.63 5.19
CA VAL A 37 1.53 4.40 4.90
C VAL A 37 1.69 3.68 3.56
N ALA A 38 0.95 2.61 3.33
CA ALA A 38 1.02 1.86 2.09
C ALA A 38 0.67 2.74 0.88
N GLU A 39 -0.39 3.53 0.98
CA GLU A 39 -0.76 4.45 -0.10
C GLU A 39 0.31 5.51 -0.33
N GLY A 40 0.84 6.10 0.73
CA GLY A 40 1.90 7.09 0.61
C GLY A 40 3.15 6.54 -0.08
N LEU A 41 3.54 5.30 0.26
CA LEU A 41 4.68 4.65 -0.36
C LEU A 41 4.44 4.37 -1.84
N ALA A 42 3.24 3.90 -2.22
CA ALA A 42 2.90 3.67 -3.62
C ALA A 42 2.92 4.97 -4.42
N ARG A 43 2.36 6.04 -3.86
CA ARG A 43 2.35 7.36 -4.50
C ARG A 43 3.74 7.99 -4.61
N SER A 44 4.66 7.58 -3.74
CA SER A 44 6.04 8.07 -3.77
C SER A 44 6.94 7.29 -4.72
N GLY A 45 6.47 6.20 -5.29
CA GLY A 45 7.24 5.44 -6.27
C GLY A 45 8.02 4.26 -5.73
N VAL A 46 7.71 3.79 -4.52
CA VAL A 46 8.31 2.55 -3.99
C VAL A 46 7.92 1.40 -4.92
N GLY A 47 8.92 0.60 -5.33
CA GLY A 47 8.73 -0.40 -6.38
C GLY A 47 8.03 -1.67 -5.94
N ALA A 48 8.13 -2.06 -4.67
CA ALA A 48 7.52 -3.29 -4.18
C ALA A 48 7.06 -3.13 -2.74
N LEU A 49 5.88 -3.67 -2.43
CA LEU A 49 5.35 -3.71 -1.08
C LEU A 49 4.81 -5.09 -0.75
N ASP A 50 5.05 -5.50 0.50
CA ASP A 50 4.44 -6.69 1.07
C ASP A 50 3.41 -6.22 2.09
N LEU A 51 2.16 -6.65 1.93
CA LEU A 51 1.06 -6.28 2.82
C LEU A 51 0.68 -7.49 3.67
N ILE A 52 0.76 -7.33 4.97
CA ILE A 52 0.51 -8.41 5.92
C ILE A 52 -0.65 -8.00 6.84
N ASP A 53 -1.77 -8.67 6.74
CA ASP A 53 -2.94 -8.45 7.58
C ASP A 53 -3.91 -9.62 7.39
N ASP A 54 -4.56 -10.07 8.46
CA ASP A 54 -5.52 -11.17 8.38
C ASP A 54 -6.98 -10.72 8.43
N ASP A 55 -7.22 -9.43 8.61
CA ASP A 55 -8.56 -8.89 8.79
C ASP A 55 -9.30 -8.64 7.48
N LYS A 56 -10.60 -8.69 7.56
CA LYS A 56 -11.51 -8.20 6.53
C LYS A 56 -11.99 -6.80 6.90
N VAL A 57 -12.37 -6.04 5.88
CA VAL A 57 -12.93 -4.70 6.07
C VAL A 57 -14.29 -4.82 6.77
N CYS A 58 -14.46 -4.04 7.84
CA CYS A 58 -15.71 -3.95 8.58
C CYS A 58 -16.37 -2.59 8.36
N LEU A 59 -17.70 -2.54 8.47
CA LEU A 59 -18.44 -1.29 8.28
C LEU A 59 -17.92 -0.17 9.20
N THR A 60 -17.59 -0.51 10.45
CA THR A 60 -17.09 0.47 11.42
C THR A 60 -15.70 1.01 11.12
N ASN A 61 -14.99 0.43 10.16
CA ASN A 61 -13.69 0.94 9.74
C ASN A 61 -13.80 2.20 8.86
N ILE A 62 -14.98 2.46 8.30
CA ILE A 62 -15.18 3.52 7.30
C ILE A 62 -14.79 4.90 7.84
N ASN A 63 -14.97 5.15 9.12
CA ASN A 63 -14.71 6.47 9.67
C ASN A 63 -13.22 6.88 9.69
N ARG A 64 -12.30 5.92 9.54
CA ARG A 64 -10.87 6.22 9.71
C ARG A 64 -9.91 5.42 8.85
N GLN A 65 -10.35 4.37 8.19
CA GLN A 65 -9.46 3.54 7.36
C GLN A 65 -9.68 3.82 5.89
N ILE A 66 -8.60 4.18 5.20
CA ILE A 66 -8.67 4.60 3.81
C ILE A 66 -9.18 3.49 2.87
N ILE A 67 -8.93 2.23 3.24
CA ILE A 67 -9.37 1.08 2.44
C ILE A 67 -10.85 0.74 2.66
N ALA A 68 -11.47 1.32 3.68
CA ALA A 68 -12.83 0.96 4.07
C ALA A 68 -13.87 1.85 3.40
N THR A 69 -14.64 1.26 2.52
CA THR A 69 -15.78 1.89 1.85
C THR A 69 -16.92 0.89 1.83
N ARG A 70 -18.12 1.34 1.48
CA ARG A 70 -19.28 0.44 1.42
C ARG A 70 -19.04 -0.72 0.45
N SER A 71 -18.36 -0.47 -0.65
CA SER A 71 -18.08 -1.50 -1.66
C SER A 71 -16.99 -2.47 -1.24
N THR A 72 -16.17 -2.15 -0.23
CA THR A 72 -15.06 -3.01 0.21
C THR A 72 -15.36 -3.82 1.45
N VAL A 73 -16.45 -3.53 2.19
CA VAL A 73 -16.82 -4.28 3.39
C VAL A 73 -16.92 -5.77 3.07
N GLY A 74 -16.31 -6.60 3.91
CA GLY A 74 -16.28 -8.05 3.76
C GLY A 74 -15.10 -8.58 2.95
N LYS A 75 -14.36 -7.72 2.27
CA LYS A 75 -13.15 -8.13 1.55
C LYS A 75 -11.94 -8.08 2.47
N TYR A 76 -10.91 -8.87 2.16
CA TYR A 76 -9.66 -8.80 2.92
C TYR A 76 -8.99 -7.45 2.72
N LYS A 77 -8.49 -6.86 3.81
CA LYS A 77 -7.85 -5.54 3.76
C LYS A 77 -6.65 -5.52 2.82
N VAL A 78 -5.83 -6.59 2.82
CA VAL A 78 -4.67 -6.64 1.93
C VAL A 78 -5.06 -6.65 0.45
N ASP A 79 -6.15 -7.33 0.11
CA ASP A 79 -6.62 -7.38 -1.29
C ASP A 79 -7.14 -6.02 -1.75
N VAL A 80 -7.90 -5.34 -0.89
CA VAL A 80 -8.42 -3.99 -1.17
C VAL A 80 -7.27 -2.99 -1.35
N MET A 81 -6.29 -3.06 -0.46
CA MET A 81 -5.13 -2.17 -0.55
C MET A 81 -4.33 -2.43 -1.82
N LYS A 82 -4.14 -3.70 -2.19
CA LYS A 82 -3.44 -4.06 -3.42
C LYS A 82 -4.13 -3.46 -4.65
N GLU A 83 -5.44 -3.62 -4.77
CA GLU A 83 -6.21 -3.04 -5.87
C GLU A 83 -6.02 -1.52 -5.94
N ARG A 84 -6.11 -0.87 -4.79
CA ARG A 84 -5.95 0.58 -4.70
C ARG A 84 -4.55 1.02 -5.14
N MET A 85 -3.53 0.29 -4.70
CA MET A 85 -2.15 0.62 -5.05
C MET A 85 -1.88 0.44 -6.53
N LEU A 86 -2.42 -0.62 -7.15
CA LEU A 86 -2.26 -0.85 -8.58
C LEU A 86 -2.99 0.18 -9.42
N ASP A 87 -4.07 0.76 -8.90
CA ASP A 87 -4.78 1.86 -9.55
C ASP A 87 -3.98 3.17 -9.48
N ILE A 88 -3.14 3.33 -8.46
CA ILE A 88 -2.26 4.49 -8.29
C ILE A 88 -0.99 4.32 -9.11
N ASN A 89 -0.37 3.15 -9.04
CA ASN A 89 0.89 2.85 -9.71
C ASN A 89 0.82 1.44 -10.28
N PRO A 90 0.49 1.29 -11.56
CA PRO A 90 0.32 -0.04 -12.17
C PRO A 90 1.60 -0.88 -12.21
N ASP A 91 2.77 -0.27 -12.05
CA ASP A 91 4.04 -0.98 -12.08
C ASP A 91 4.50 -1.45 -10.70
N VAL A 92 3.81 -1.10 -9.62
CA VAL A 92 4.20 -1.53 -8.28
C VAL A 92 3.97 -3.04 -8.13
N GLN A 93 4.93 -3.71 -7.50
CA GLN A 93 4.81 -5.13 -7.17
C GLN A 93 4.23 -5.25 -5.77
N VAL A 94 3.07 -5.89 -5.64
CA VAL A 94 2.39 -6.04 -4.36
C VAL A 94 2.18 -7.51 -4.06
N GLU A 95 2.76 -7.99 -2.97
CA GLU A 95 2.51 -9.31 -2.43
C GLU A 95 1.62 -9.18 -1.19
N THR A 96 0.65 -10.08 -1.05
CA THR A 96 -0.29 -10.05 0.05
C THR A 96 -0.17 -11.31 0.90
N TYR A 97 -0.23 -11.13 2.21
CA TYR A 97 -0.14 -12.22 3.18
C TYR A 97 -1.30 -12.11 4.15
N LYS A 98 -2.24 -13.02 4.07
CA LYS A 98 -3.45 -13.04 4.90
C LYS A 98 -3.16 -13.76 6.20
N CYS A 99 -2.26 -13.18 7.00
CA CYS A 99 -1.84 -13.76 8.26
C CYS A 99 -1.61 -12.68 9.31
N PHE A 100 -1.60 -13.11 10.57
CA PHE A 100 -1.24 -12.24 11.67
C PHE A 100 0.23 -12.49 11.99
N PHE A 101 1.02 -11.40 12.09
CA PHE A 101 2.44 -11.52 12.39
C PHE A 101 2.67 -11.97 13.83
N LEU A 102 3.38 -13.08 13.99
CA LEU A 102 3.80 -13.61 15.28
C LEU A 102 5.29 -14.01 15.18
N PRO A 103 6.01 -14.10 16.32
CA PRO A 103 7.41 -14.52 16.28
C PRO A 103 7.64 -15.86 15.57
N GLU A 104 6.71 -16.79 15.69
CA GLU A 104 6.82 -18.14 15.12
C GLU A 104 6.59 -18.16 13.60
N ASN A 105 6.01 -17.12 13.00
CA ASN A 105 5.80 -17.06 11.55
C ASN A 105 6.55 -15.91 10.86
N ALA A 106 7.45 -15.29 11.58
CA ALA A 106 8.21 -14.16 11.08
C ALA A 106 9.18 -14.54 9.94
#